data_c9cd7be226b223bc756b3d1686683126
#
_entry.id   c9cd7be226b223bc756b3d1686683126
#
_cell.length_a   1.000
_cell.length_b   1.000
_cell.length_c   1.000
_cell.angle_alpha   90.00
_cell.angle_beta   90.00
_cell.angle_gamma   90.00
#
_symmetry.space_group_name_H-M   'P 1'
#
loop_
_entity.id
_entity.type
_entity.pdbx_description
1 polymer ?
#
loop_
_entity_poly.entity_id
_entity_poly.type
_entity_poly.pdbx_seq_one_letter_code
_entity_poly.pdbx_strand_id
1 'polypeptide(L)'
;MTPAQQISELESILHEYTTYFLVFDIVFFVLIVLGVILSIRFLLSRKNLHASNEYLLYTIHGQEEERARIARELHDTVAQDLRYCKNLSEKNDAAQNLPKITEILEKSLLEVRAMSYNLAPPDITKNDFTSLIANLCTEFKEKSRIDFRISVLEGTDSSFLSEDEALNLYRIVQESFTNVLKHAEASEVVTLIRNENGSEEKGLYIFISDDGKGFDAEKVDSKNHFGIKGMKKRADLIGAKFTVNSICGDGTQISIFKSAI
;
A
#
# COMPACT_ATOMS: atom_id res chain seq x y z
N MET A 1 -0.69 65.16 -55.84
CA MET A 1 -0.96 64.87 -54.43
C MET A 1 -0.50 66.02 -53.57
N THR A 2 -1.35 66.53 -52.73
CA THR A 2 -0.93 67.56 -51.78
C THR A 2 -0.08 66.99 -50.65
N PRO A 3 0.83 67.75 -50.02
CA PRO A 3 1.63 67.28 -48.95
C PRO A 3 0.83 66.64 -47.77
N ALA A 4 -0.40 67.16 -47.54
CA ALA A 4 -1.33 66.63 -46.55
C ALA A 4 -1.86 65.24 -46.91
N GLN A 5 -2.09 64.91 -48.17
CA GLN A 5 -2.54 63.62 -48.66
C GLN A 5 -1.40 62.58 -48.52
N GLN A 6 -0.14 62.94 -48.74
CA GLN A 6 1.03 62.05 -48.53
C GLN A 6 1.26 61.70 -47.06
N ILE A 7 1.07 62.66 -46.16
CA ILE A 7 1.18 62.41 -44.71
C ILE A 7 0.10 61.41 -44.22
N SER A 8 -1.17 61.65 -44.66
CA SER A 8 -2.30 60.78 -44.30
C SER A 8 -2.10 59.31 -44.78
N GLU A 9 -1.55 59.14 -45.99
CA GLU A 9 -1.23 57.83 -46.56
C GLU A 9 -0.12 57.17 -45.81
N LEU A 10 0.93 57.92 -45.40
CA LEU A 10 2.04 57.38 -44.59
C LEU A 10 1.56 56.97 -43.21
N GLU A 11 0.69 57.74 -42.56
CA GLU A 11 0.09 57.43 -41.28
C GLU A 11 -0.78 56.18 -41.37
N SER A 12 -1.53 55.94 -42.39
CA SER A 12 -2.34 54.72 -42.58
C SER A 12 -1.48 53.52 -42.80
N ILE A 13 -0.40 53.61 -43.56
CA ILE A 13 0.57 52.54 -43.78
C ILE A 13 1.28 52.19 -42.45
N LEU A 14 1.73 53.18 -41.68
CA LEU A 14 2.35 53.01 -40.41
C LEU A 14 1.42 52.28 -39.38
N HIS A 15 0.16 52.68 -39.35
CA HIS A 15 -0.86 52.08 -38.52
C HIS A 15 -1.10 50.60 -38.90
N GLU A 16 -1.13 50.28 -40.16
CA GLU A 16 -1.28 48.91 -40.66
C GLU A 16 -0.08 48.04 -40.24
N TYR A 17 1.15 48.53 -40.43
CA TYR A 17 2.37 47.81 -39.99
C TYR A 17 2.42 47.62 -38.47
N THR A 18 2.06 48.62 -37.69
CA THR A 18 2.02 48.51 -36.23
C THR A 18 1.01 47.45 -35.76
N THR A 19 -0.14 47.38 -36.44
CA THR A 19 -1.17 46.38 -36.16
C THR A 19 -0.69 44.95 -36.49
N TYR A 20 -0.03 44.75 -37.63
CA TYR A 20 0.56 43.45 -37.98
C TYR A 20 1.66 43.01 -36.99
N PHE A 21 2.49 43.95 -36.54
CA PHE A 21 3.54 43.68 -35.57
C PHE A 21 2.96 43.27 -34.23
N LEU A 22 1.92 43.94 -33.76
CA LEU A 22 1.23 43.64 -32.52
C LEU A 22 0.55 42.23 -32.55
N VAL A 23 -0.10 41.92 -33.69
CA VAL A 23 -0.69 40.58 -33.88
C VAL A 23 0.37 39.51 -33.90
N PHE A 24 1.50 39.74 -34.57
CA PHE A 24 2.63 38.81 -34.60
C PHE A 24 3.18 38.56 -33.21
N ASP A 25 3.40 39.60 -32.40
CA ASP A 25 3.92 39.49 -31.03
C ASP A 25 2.96 38.70 -30.14
N ILE A 26 1.65 38.92 -30.25
CA ILE A 26 0.65 38.16 -29.51
C ILE A 26 0.69 36.66 -29.89
N VAL A 27 0.70 36.36 -31.19
CA VAL A 27 0.76 34.99 -31.68
C VAL A 27 2.04 34.30 -31.22
N PHE A 28 3.18 34.99 -31.31
CA PHE A 28 4.47 34.50 -30.89
C PHE A 28 4.49 34.22 -29.38
N PHE A 29 3.94 35.10 -28.56
CA PHE A 29 3.82 34.90 -27.12
C PHE A 29 2.95 33.68 -26.77
N VAL A 30 1.80 33.53 -27.45
CA VAL A 30 0.91 32.35 -27.26
C VAL A 30 1.61 31.06 -27.60
N LEU A 31 2.42 31.03 -28.69
CA LEU A 31 3.19 29.84 -29.05
C LEU A 31 4.27 29.47 -28.02
N ILE A 32 4.93 30.47 -27.43
CA ILE A 32 5.91 30.26 -26.36
C ILE A 32 5.21 29.66 -25.13
N VAL A 33 4.08 30.26 -24.70
CA VAL A 33 3.32 29.77 -23.54
C VAL A 33 2.84 28.34 -23.77
N LEU A 34 2.33 28.04 -24.97
CA LEU A 34 1.89 26.69 -25.33
C LEU A 34 3.07 25.68 -25.29
N GLY A 35 4.23 26.09 -25.81
CA GLY A 35 5.46 25.27 -25.78
C GLY A 35 5.92 24.96 -24.34
N VAL A 36 5.86 25.95 -23.44
CA VAL A 36 6.17 25.77 -22.02
C VAL A 36 5.18 24.80 -21.35
N ILE A 37 3.87 24.98 -21.60
CA ILE A 37 2.84 24.09 -21.05
C ILE A 37 3.04 22.65 -21.51
N LEU A 38 3.30 22.44 -22.80
CA LEU A 38 3.55 21.11 -23.36
C LEU A 38 4.82 20.48 -22.78
N SER A 39 5.88 21.28 -22.59
CA SER A 39 7.12 20.81 -21.97
C SER A 39 6.91 20.39 -20.52
N ILE A 40 6.18 21.15 -19.73
CA ILE A 40 5.83 20.82 -18.35
C ILE A 40 4.99 19.53 -18.32
N ARG A 41 3.97 19.41 -19.15
CA ARG A 41 3.14 18.20 -19.25
C ARG A 41 3.96 16.96 -19.61
N PHE A 42 4.89 17.10 -20.55
CA PHE A 42 5.78 16.02 -20.97
C PHE A 42 6.70 15.58 -19.82
N LEU A 43 7.29 16.52 -19.09
CA LEU A 43 8.13 16.22 -17.91
C LEU A 43 7.36 15.53 -16.80
N LEU A 44 6.13 16.00 -16.50
CA LEU A 44 5.26 15.38 -15.50
C LEU A 44 4.84 13.97 -15.93
N SER A 45 4.48 13.78 -17.20
CA SER A 45 4.13 12.45 -17.75
C SER A 45 5.30 11.47 -17.66
N ARG A 46 6.51 11.89 -17.98
CA ARG A 46 7.72 11.05 -17.81
C ARG A 46 7.95 10.67 -16.35
N LYS A 47 7.79 11.61 -15.42
CA LYS A 47 7.96 11.34 -13.99
C LYS A 47 6.95 10.30 -13.48
N ASN A 48 5.70 10.39 -13.93
CA ASN A 48 4.66 9.42 -13.58
C ASN A 48 4.93 8.04 -14.18
N LEU A 49 5.46 7.96 -15.40
CA LEU A 49 5.80 6.70 -16.06
C LEU A 49 6.97 5.99 -15.34
N HIS A 50 8.00 6.73 -14.93
CA HIS A 50 9.11 6.17 -14.14
C HIS A 50 8.62 5.66 -12.79
N ALA A 51 7.78 6.41 -12.08
CA ALA A 51 7.21 6.00 -10.82
C ALA A 51 6.33 4.73 -10.96
N SER A 52 5.60 4.59 -12.05
CA SER A 52 4.78 3.40 -12.35
C SER A 52 5.66 2.17 -12.64
N ASN A 53 6.73 2.33 -13.41
CA ASN A 53 7.67 1.24 -13.71
C ASN A 53 8.45 0.78 -12.47
N GLU A 54 8.90 1.68 -11.62
CA GLU A 54 9.52 1.32 -10.33
C GLU A 54 8.54 0.52 -9.45
N TYR A 55 7.28 0.88 -9.47
CA TYR A 55 6.25 0.14 -8.71
C TYR A 55 6.03 -1.27 -9.25
N LEU A 56 5.94 -1.43 -10.57
CA LEU A 56 5.80 -2.75 -11.18
C LEU A 56 7.00 -3.64 -10.85
N LEU A 57 8.22 -3.12 -10.97
CA LEU A 57 9.43 -3.84 -10.59
C LEU A 57 9.43 -4.19 -9.10
N TYR A 58 9.02 -3.27 -8.23
CA TYR A 58 8.89 -3.52 -6.80
C TYR A 58 7.86 -4.61 -6.48
N THR A 59 6.70 -4.56 -7.14
CA THR A 59 5.64 -5.57 -6.94
C THR A 59 6.10 -6.93 -7.42
N ILE A 60 6.79 -7.01 -8.56
CA ILE A 60 7.35 -8.25 -9.09
C ILE A 60 8.44 -8.79 -8.15
N HIS A 61 9.38 -7.97 -7.70
CA HIS A 61 10.40 -8.39 -6.73
C HIS A 61 9.80 -8.86 -5.40
N GLY A 62 8.82 -8.14 -4.87
CA GLY A 62 8.12 -8.56 -3.65
C GLY A 62 7.39 -9.90 -3.81
N GLN A 63 6.79 -10.16 -4.98
CA GLN A 63 6.19 -11.46 -5.29
C GLN A 63 7.23 -12.57 -5.42
N GLU A 64 8.36 -12.30 -6.04
CA GLU A 64 9.47 -13.26 -6.20
C GLU A 64 10.11 -13.62 -4.85
N GLU A 65 10.36 -12.62 -4.00
CA GLU A 65 10.87 -12.83 -2.64
C GLU A 65 9.89 -13.63 -1.79
N GLU A 66 8.60 -13.32 -1.88
CA GLU A 66 7.55 -14.04 -1.17
C GLU A 66 7.41 -15.48 -1.67
N ARG A 67 7.44 -15.71 -2.99
CA ARG A 67 7.49 -17.07 -3.56
C ARG A 67 8.70 -17.85 -3.08
N ALA A 68 9.86 -17.23 -3.05
CA ALA A 68 11.10 -17.86 -2.57
C ALA A 68 11.05 -18.14 -1.05
N ARG A 69 10.41 -17.27 -0.25
CA ARG A 69 10.18 -17.48 1.18
C ARG A 69 9.27 -18.69 1.40
N ILE A 70 8.15 -18.74 0.70
CA ILE A 70 7.16 -19.81 0.80
C ILE A 70 7.76 -21.16 0.37
N ALA A 71 8.52 -21.16 -0.73
CA ALA A 71 9.19 -22.37 -1.19
C ALA A 71 10.18 -22.92 -0.14
N ARG A 72 10.90 -22.05 0.54
CA ARG A 72 11.81 -22.45 1.65
C ARG A 72 11.03 -22.96 2.86
N GLU A 73 10.00 -22.26 3.30
CA GLU A 73 9.15 -22.63 4.43
C GLU A 73 8.47 -23.99 4.20
N LEU A 74 7.93 -24.21 2.99
CA LEU A 74 7.36 -25.50 2.57
C LEU A 74 8.40 -26.63 2.61
N HIS A 75 9.60 -26.36 2.12
CA HIS A 75 10.67 -27.35 2.08
C HIS A 75 11.22 -27.67 3.49
N ASP A 76 11.39 -26.66 4.31
CA ASP A 76 12.07 -26.80 5.62
C ASP A 76 11.12 -27.34 6.68
N THR A 77 9.81 -27.09 6.58
CA THR A 77 8.85 -27.54 7.59
C THR A 77 8.06 -28.75 7.09
N VAL A 78 7.20 -28.54 6.08
CA VAL A 78 6.25 -29.58 5.65
C VAL A 78 6.95 -30.77 5.02
N ALA A 79 7.98 -30.55 4.19
CA ALA A 79 8.70 -31.67 3.57
C ALA A 79 9.54 -32.47 4.59
N GLN A 80 10.04 -31.82 5.64
CA GLN A 80 10.73 -32.51 6.74
C GLN A 80 9.76 -33.33 7.59
N ASP A 81 8.60 -32.77 7.95
CA ASP A 81 7.57 -33.45 8.72
C ASP A 81 7.03 -34.69 7.96
N LEU A 82 6.79 -34.55 6.66
CA LEU A 82 6.37 -35.68 5.81
C LEU A 82 7.44 -36.75 5.73
N ARG A 83 8.72 -36.40 5.60
CA ARG A 83 9.83 -37.37 5.63
C ARG A 83 9.93 -38.08 6.98
N TYR A 84 9.72 -37.34 8.06
CA TYR A 84 9.73 -37.93 9.41
C TYR A 84 8.55 -38.88 9.63
N CYS A 85 7.36 -38.51 9.21
CA CYS A 85 6.18 -39.38 9.21
C CYS A 85 6.42 -40.67 8.39
N LYS A 86 7.01 -40.56 7.20
CA LYS A 86 7.39 -41.71 6.38
C LYS A 86 8.35 -42.62 7.12
N ASN A 87 9.41 -42.07 7.71
CA ASN A 87 10.37 -42.88 8.47
C ASN A 87 9.75 -43.59 9.68
N LEU A 88 8.76 -42.95 10.34
CA LEU A 88 8.02 -43.58 11.45
C LEU A 88 7.11 -44.71 10.96
N SER A 89 6.52 -44.59 9.79
CA SER A 89 5.65 -45.61 9.20
C SER A 89 6.38 -46.82 8.67
N GLU A 90 7.66 -46.69 8.32
CA GLU A 90 8.50 -47.79 7.80
C GLU A 90 9.17 -48.63 8.93
N LYS A 91 9.03 -48.23 10.21
CA LYS A 91 9.56 -48.96 11.35
C LYS A 91 8.67 -50.14 11.73
N ASN A 92 9.24 -51.17 12.35
CA ASN A 92 8.53 -52.36 12.79
C ASN A 92 7.39 -52.09 13.79
N ASP A 93 7.41 -50.94 14.47
CA ASP A 93 6.40 -50.47 15.42
C ASP A 93 5.46 -49.44 14.84
N ALA A 94 5.17 -49.48 13.54
CA ALA A 94 4.35 -48.50 12.81
C ALA A 94 2.99 -48.25 13.48
N ALA A 95 2.34 -49.27 14.04
CA ALA A 95 1.04 -49.12 14.70
C ALA A 95 1.14 -48.27 16.00
N GLN A 96 2.24 -48.34 16.74
CA GLN A 96 2.47 -47.54 17.94
C GLN A 96 2.81 -46.09 17.62
N ASN A 97 3.36 -45.84 16.43
CA ASN A 97 3.71 -44.51 15.95
C ASN A 97 2.51 -43.77 15.30
N LEU A 98 1.38 -44.41 15.08
CA LEU A 98 0.21 -43.84 14.36
C LEU A 98 -0.30 -42.55 15.02
N PRO A 99 -0.46 -42.45 16.37
CA PRO A 99 -0.91 -41.20 16.99
C PRO A 99 0.06 -40.04 16.74
N LYS A 100 1.37 -40.29 16.81
CA LYS A 100 2.41 -39.30 16.57
C LYS A 100 2.46 -38.84 15.11
N ILE A 101 2.26 -39.79 14.18
CA ILE A 101 2.17 -39.48 12.75
C ILE A 101 0.96 -38.57 12.49
N THR A 102 -0.20 -38.90 13.11
CA THR A 102 -1.43 -38.08 12.95
C THR A 102 -1.22 -36.68 13.48
N GLU A 103 -0.66 -36.50 14.65
CA GLU A 103 -0.35 -35.19 15.25
C GLU A 103 0.54 -34.32 14.31
N ILE A 104 1.60 -34.91 13.77
CA ILE A 104 2.52 -34.20 12.86
C ILE A 104 1.80 -33.82 11.57
N LEU A 105 0.98 -34.71 11.00
CA LEU A 105 0.22 -34.42 9.78
C LEU A 105 -0.80 -33.31 10.01
N GLU A 106 -1.51 -33.31 11.14
CA GLU A 106 -2.45 -32.25 11.51
C GLU A 106 -1.73 -30.90 11.63
N LYS A 107 -0.58 -30.87 12.30
CA LYS A 107 0.26 -29.68 12.40
C LYS A 107 0.71 -29.17 11.01
N SER A 108 1.25 -30.05 10.17
CA SER A 108 1.68 -29.70 8.82
C SER A 108 0.52 -29.19 7.96
N LEU A 109 -0.68 -29.77 8.14
CA LEU A 109 -1.89 -29.30 7.43
C LEU A 109 -2.27 -27.87 7.85
N LEU A 110 -2.17 -27.54 9.15
CA LEU A 110 -2.40 -26.19 9.66
C LEU A 110 -1.36 -25.20 9.09
N GLU A 111 -0.10 -25.59 9.01
CA GLU A 111 0.96 -24.75 8.44
C GLU A 111 0.75 -24.51 6.94
N VAL A 112 0.39 -25.52 6.16
CA VAL A 112 0.05 -25.35 4.72
C VAL A 112 -1.16 -24.45 4.54
N ARG A 113 -2.20 -24.57 5.37
CA ARG A 113 -3.35 -23.68 5.35
C ARG A 113 -2.96 -22.25 5.66
N ALA A 114 -2.13 -22.02 6.68
CA ALA A 114 -1.63 -20.69 7.02
C ALA A 114 -0.82 -20.05 5.89
N MET A 115 0.04 -20.82 5.22
CA MET A 115 0.78 -20.35 4.03
C MET A 115 -0.16 -20.04 2.87
N SER A 116 -1.15 -20.88 2.62
CA SER A 116 -2.16 -20.66 1.57
C SER A 116 -3.00 -19.39 1.81
N TYR A 117 -3.35 -19.12 3.06
CA TYR A 117 -4.08 -17.91 3.44
C TYR A 117 -3.27 -16.62 3.19
N ASN A 118 -1.96 -16.66 3.41
CA ASN A 118 -1.07 -15.53 3.12
C ASN A 118 -0.93 -15.27 1.60
N LEU A 119 -1.17 -16.28 0.77
CA LEU A 119 -1.07 -16.21 -0.70
C LEU A 119 -2.40 -15.82 -1.36
N ALA A 120 -3.51 -16.29 -0.83
CA ALA A 120 -4.82 -15.96 -1.37
C ALA A 120 -5.25 -14.56 -0.91
N PRO A 121 -5.75 -13.70 -1.80
CA PRO A 121 -6.46 -12.51 -1.34
C PRO A 121 -7.66 -12.96 -0.49
N PRO A 122 -7.98 -12.24 0.61
CA PRO A 122 -9.19 -12.54 1.36
C PRO A 122 -10.41 -12.43 0.43
N ASP A 123 -11.41 -13.27 0.64
CA ASP A 123 -12.66 -13.17 -0.10
C ASP A 123 -13.44 -11.94 0.39
N ILE A 124 -13.15 -10.80 -0.23
CA ILE A 124 -13.72 -9.50 0.12
C ILE A 124 -15.20 -9.43 -0.24
N THR A 125 -15.63 -10.22 -1.23
CA THR A 125 -17.01 -10.19 -1.73
C THR A 125 -18.03 -10.74 -0.74
N LYS A 126 -17.60 -11.62 0.18
CA LYS A 126 -18.46 -12.30 1.15
C LYS A 126 -18.40 -11.72 2.56
N ASN A 127 -17.37 -10.95 2.87
CA ASN A 127 -17.14 -10.48 4.24
C ASN A 127 -17.08 -8.95 4.25
N ASP A 128 -17.72 -8.34 5.24
CA ASP A 128 -17.51 -6.94 5.55
C ASP A 128 -16.04 -6.66 5.90
N PHE A 129 -15.52 -5.52 5.45
CA PHE A 129 -14.12 -5.15 5.63
C PHE A 129 -13.69 -5.18 7.11
N THR A 130 -14.54 -4.70 8.02
CA THR A 130 -14.24 -4.70 9.46
C THR A 130 -14.09 -6.11 10.02
N SER A 131 -14.93 -7.04 9.56
CA SER A 131 -14.85 -8.46 9.90
C SER A 131 -13.55 -9.12 9.36
N LEU A 132 -13.09 -8.74 8.16
CA LEU A 132 -11.83 -9.22 7.62
C LEU A 132 -10.64 -8.78 8.48
N ILE A 133 -10.62 -7.53 8.94
CA ILE A 133 -9.56 -7.04 9.82
C ILE A 133 -9.63 -7.69 11.21
N ALA A 134 -10.83 -7.94 11.73
CA ALA A 134 -11.00 -8.64 13.00
C ALA A 134 -10.47 -10.09 12.93
N ASN A 135 -10.74 -10.79 11.84
CA ASN A 135 -10.19 -12.13 11.59
C ASN A 135 -8.67 -12.10 11.48
N LEU A 136 -8.10 -11.13 10.76
CA LEU A 136 -6.66 -10.93 10.65
C LEU A 136 -6.02 -10.69 12.02
N CYS A 137 -6.63 -9.85 12.85
CA CYS A 137 -6.19 -9.57 14.21
C CYS A 137 -6.14 -10.84 15.08
N THR A 138 -7.21 -11.65 15.02
CA THR A 138 -7.30 -12.93 15.72
C THR A 138 -6.22 -13.91 15.27
N GLU A 139 -5.99 -14.01 13.95
CA GLU A 139 -4.98 -14.88 13.38
C GLU A 139 -3.56 -14.51 13.85
N PHE A 140 -3.22 -13.22 13.87
CA PHE A 140 -1.92 -12.76 14.35
C PHE A 140 -1.73 -12.97 15.86
N LYS A 141 -2.80 -12.78 16.65
CA LYS A 141 -2.82 -13.08 18.09
C LYS A 141 -2.54 -14.55 18.37
N GLU A 142 -3.18 -15.46 17.64
CA GLU A 142 -2.99 -16.91 17.81
C GLU A 142 -1.58 -17.39 17.42
N LYS A 143 -0.96 -16.74 16.43
CA LYS A 143 0.36 -17.11 15.91
C LYS A 143 1.53 -16.46 16.65
N SER A 144 1.27 -15.54 17.55
CA SER A 144 2.32 -14.80 18.27
C SER A 144 2.05 -14.72 19.77
N ARG A 145 3.04 -14.20 20.51
CA ARG A 145 2.88 -13.88 21.93
C ARG A 145 2.44 -12.43 22.15
N ILE A 146 2.12 -11.71 21.07
CA ILE A 146 1.73 -10.31 21.08
C ILE A 146 0.21 -10.24 21.24
N ASP A 147 -0.28 -9.37 22.12
CA ASP A 147 -1.72 -9.16 22.31
C ASP A 147 -2.27 -8.21 21.23
N PHE A 148 -2.74 -8.78 20.13
CA PHE A 148 -3.44 -8.01 19.09
C PHE A 148 -4.88 -7.72 19.53
N ARG A 149 -5.22 -6.45 19.61
CA ARG A 149 -6.57 -5.96 19.96
C ARG A 149 -7.17 -5.15 18.83
N ILE A 150 -8.46 -5.34 18.59
CA ILE A 150 -9.22 -4.54 17.64
C ILE A 150 -10.43 -3.93 18.32
N SER A 151 -10.68 -2.66 18.01
CA SER A 151 -11.89 -1.94 18.40
C SER A 151 -12.53 -1.34 17.15
N VAL A 152 -13.76 -1.75 16.85
CA VAL A 152 -14.56 -1.16 15.78
C VAL A 152 -15.65 -0.34 16.47
N LEU A 153 -15.69 0.97 16.22
CA LEU A 153 -16.69 1.84 16.83
C LEU A 153 -18.08 1.54 16.26
N GLU A 154 -19.09 1.65 17.12
CA GLU A 154 -20.48 1.46 16.74
C GLU A 154 -20.88 2.42 15.59
N GLY A 155 -21.62 1.91 14.60
CA GLY A 155 -22.00 2.67 13.41
C GLY A 155 -20.89 2.82 12.37
N THR A 156 -19.76 2.10 12.49
CA THR A 156 -18.76 2.07 11.45
C THR A 156 -19.31 1.39 10.19
N ASP A 157 -19.30 2.12 9.08
CA ASP A 157 -19.73 1.65 7.76
C ASP A 157 -18.55 1.66 6.80
N SER A 158 -18.27 0.52 6.22
CA SER A 158 -17.23 0.31 5.21
C SER A 158 -17.79 -0.08 3.84
N SER A 159 -19.12 -0.07 3.69
CA SER A 159 -19.81 -0.53 2.48
C SER A 159 -19.54 0.32 1.23
N PHE A 160 -19.02 1.53 1.40
CA PHE A 160 -18.63 2.42 0.30
C PHE A 160 -17.30 2.03 -0.36
N LEU A 161 -16.53 1.15 0.28
CA LEU A 161 -15.25 0.69 -0.28
C LEU A 161 -15.50 -0.26 -1.46
N SER A 162 -14.84 -0.01 -2.57
CA SER A 162 -14.73 -0.99 -3.65
C SER A 162 -13.87 -2.18 -3.22
N GLU A 163 -13.96 -3.30 -3.93
CA GLU A 163 -13.15 -4.50 -3.65
C GLU A 163 -11.65 -4.19 -3.70
N ASP A 164 -11.20 -3.39 -4.68
CA ASP A 164 -9.80 -2.98 -4.81
C ASP A 164 -9.35 -2.09 -3.65
N GLU A 165 -10.20 -1.18 -3.18
CA GLU A 165 -9.90 -0.31 -2.04
C GLU A 165 -9.81 -1.12 -0.76
N ALA A 166 -10.77 -2.01 -0.51
CA ALA A 166 -10.78 -2.89 0.64
C ALA A 166 -9.55 -3.83 0.65
N LEU A 167 -9.17 -4.38 -0.51
CA LEU A 167 -7.97 -5.21 -0.66
C LEU A 167 -6.70 -4.42 -0.32
N ASN A 168 -6.54 -3.22 -0.85
CA ASN A 168 -5.36 -2.40 -0.57
C ASN A 168 -5.27 -2.01 0.90
N LEU A 169 -6.39 -1.61 1.54
CA LEU A 169 -6.46 -1.33 2.97
C LEU A 169 -6.11 -2.57 3.81
N TYR A 170 -6.68 -3.74 3.47
CA TYR A 170 -6.35 -5.01 4.12
C TYR A 170 -4.84 -5.31 4.05
N ARG A 171 -4.23 -5.15 2.88
CA ARG A 171 -2.79 -5.38 2.69
C ARG A 171 -1.93 -4.39 3.48
N ILE A 172 -2.37 -3.15 3.66
CA ILE A 172 -1.66 -2.19 4.52
C ILE A 172 -1.70 -2.65 5.98
N VAL A 173 -2.86 -3.08 6.48
CA VAL A 173 -2.99 -3.59 7.86
C VAL A 173 -2.16 -4.86 8.06
N GLN A 174 -2.22 -5.80 7.11
CA GLN A 174 -1.45 -7.04 7.14
C GLN A 174 0.06 -6.78 7.19
N GLU A 175 0.56 -5.86 6.37
CA GLU A 175 1.97 -5.46 6.36
C GLU A 175 2.37 -4.78 7.68
N SER A 176 1.48 -3.95 8.24
CA SER A 176 1.69 -3.32 9.55
C SER A 176 1.88 -4.38 10.65
N PHE A 177 1.00 -5.38 10.72
CA PHE A 177 1.10 -6.48 11.69
C PHE A 177 2.34 -7.33 11.46
N THR A 178 2.70 -7.58 10.20
CA THR A 178 3.92 -8.31 9.84
C THR A 178 5.17 -7.55 10.29
N ASN A 179 5.19 -6.24 10.15
CA ASN A 179 6.29 -5.40 10.61
C ASN A 179 6.45 -5.42 12.12
N VAL A 180 5.34 -5.42 12.85
CA VAL A 180 5.38 -5.60 14.31
C VAL A 180 5.99 -6.93 14.69
N LEU A 181 5.53 -8.05 14.11
CA LEU A 181 6.08 -9.38 14.38
C LEU A 181 7.57 -9.48 14.11
N LYS A 182 8.05 -8.88 13.02
CA LYS A 182 9.43 -9.01 12.56
C LYS A 182 10.40 -8.05 13.24
N HIS A 183 9.91 -6.87 13.63
CA HIS A 183 10.79 -5.75 13.90
C HIS A 183 10.52 -5.01 15.22
N ALA A 184 9.29 -5.03 15.74
CA ALA A 184 8.91 -4.11 16.81
C ALA A 184 9.34 -4.59 18.22
N GLU A 185 9.42 -5.91 18.47
CA GLU A 185 9.60 -6.46 19.82
C GLU A 185 8.48 -5.96 20.78
N ALA A 186 7.28 -5.78 20.25
CA ALA A 186 6.12 -5.27 20.95
C ALA A 186 5.47 -6.36 21.82
N SER A 187 4.74 -5.94 22.85
CA SER A 187 3.86 -6.80 23.66
C SER A 187 2.39 -6.66 23.30
N GLU A 188 2.00 -5.51 22.77
CA GLU A 188 0.62 -5.18 22.41
C GLU A 188 0.53 -4.44 21.07
N VAL A 189 -0.53 -4.74 20.33
CA VAL A 189 -0.96 -3.99 19.13
C VAL A 189 -2.42 -3.62 19.26
N VAL A 190 -2.71 -2.34 19.13
CA VAL A 190 -4.09 -1.82 19.15
C VAL A 190 -4.47 -1.35 17.75
N THR A 191 -5.59 -1.88 17.26
CA THR A 191 -6.20 -1.42 15.99
C THR A 191 -7.55 -0.79 16.29
N LEU A 192 -7.77 0.43 15.81
CA LEU A 192 -9.04 1.14 15.93
C LEU A 192 -9.58 1.41 14.52
N ILE A 193 -10.87 1.07 14.30
CA ILE A 193 -11.56 1.36 13.05
C ILE A 193 -12.83 2.16 13.39
N ARG A 194 -13.01 3.29 12.72
CA ARG A 194 -14.18 4.15 12.89
C ARG A 194 -14.51 4.93 11.63
N ASN A 195 -15.74 5.39 11.51
CA ASN A 195 -16.04 6.46 10.58
C ASN A 195 -15.62 7.80 11.17
N GLU A 196 -15.04 8.62 10.35
CA GLU A 196 -14.80 10.02 10.66
C GLU A 196 -15.85 10.87 9.94
N ASN A 197 -16.64 11.61 10.73
CA ASN A 197 -17.68 12.49 10.24
C ASN A 197 -17.28 13.95 10.52
N GLY A 198 -16.18 14.39 9.90
CA GLY A 198 -15.78 15.79 9.95
C GLY A 198 -16.72 16.68 9.12
N SER A 199 -16.68 18.00 9.36
CA SER A 199 -17.47 18.97 8.57
C SER A 199 -17.10 19.02 7.09
N GLU A 200 -15.90 18.57 6.72
CA GLU A 200 -15.38 18.65 5.37
C GLU A 200 -15.15 17.29 4.69
N GLU A 201 -14.89 16.23 5.44
CA GLU A 201 -14.61 14.89 4.89
C GLU A 201 -15.31 13.81 5.72
N LYS A 202 -16.04 12.92 5.05
CA LYS A 202 -16.58 11.69 5.61
C LYS A 202 -15.77 10.52 5.06
N GLY A 203 -15.46 9.53 5.90
CA GLY A 203 -14.69 8.39 5.46
C GLY A 203 -14.37 7.40 6.57
N LEU A 204 -13.60 6.38 6.23
CA LEU A 204 -13.11 5.36 7.14
C LEU A 204 -11.73 5.74 7.66
N TYR A 205 -11.58 5.74 8.97
CA TYR A 205 -10.31 5.95 9.67
C TYR A 205 -9.87 4.64 10.31
N ILE A 206 -8.63 4.24 10.03
CA ILE A 206 -7.97 3.08 10.60
C ILE A 206 -6.71 3.57 11.31
N PHE A 207 -6.58 3.20 12.58
CA PHE A 207 -5.42 3.50 13.40
C PHE A 207 -4.83 2.22 13.95
N ILE A 208 -3.51 2.06 13.84
CA ILE A 208 -2.77 0.92 14.34
C ILE A 208 -1.62 1.46 15.17
N SER A 209 -1.45 0.96 16.39
CA SER A 209 -0.37 1.35 17.29
C SER A 209 0.24 0.13 17.95
N ASP A 210 1.56 0.05 18.00
CA ASP A 210 2.31 -0.91 18.79
C ASP A 210 3.11 -0.21 19.90
N ASP A 211 3.41 -0.96 20.96
CA ASP A 211 4.23 -0.55 22.11
C ASP A 211 5.69 -0.99 21.96
N GLY A 212 6.14 -1.25 20.75
CA GLY A 212 7.46 -1.79 20.48
C GLY A 212 8.60 -0.76 20.55
N LYS A 213 9.77 -1.17 20.07
CA LYS A 213 10.98 -0.32 20.11
C LYS A 213 10.99 0.87 19.17
N GLY A 214 10.01 0.96 18.25
CA GLY A 214 9.95 2.01 17.26
C GLY A 214 11.21 2.12 16.38
N PHE A 215 11.27 3.18 15.60
CA PHE A 215 12.42 3.52 14.75
C PHE A 215 12.44 5.02 14.44
N ASP A 216 13.61 5.50 13.99
CA ASP A 216 13.77 6.89 13.54
C ASP A 216 13.25 7.04 12.12
N ALA A 217 12.03 7.60 11.99
CA ALA A 217 11.37 7.76 10.71
C ALA A 217 12.12 8.68 9.73
N GLU A 218 12.95 9.61 10.22
CA GLU A 218 13.75 10.52 9.40
C GLU A 218 15.01 9.85 8.83
N LYS A 219 15.55 8.84 9.53
CA LYS A 219 16.72 8.06 9.11
C LYS A 219 16.38 6.81 8.28
N VAL A 220 15.11 6.61 7.95
CA VAL A 220 14.66 5.51 7.11
C VAL A 220 15.26 5.65 5.71
N ASP A 221 16.49 5.14 5.55
CA ASP A 221 17.20 5.13 4.27
C ASP A 221 16.40 4.31 3.25
N SER A 222 16.33 4.85 2.03
CA SER A 222 15.47 4.38 0.94
C SER A 222 15.71 2.94 0.49
N LYS A 223 16.78 2.30 0.95
CA LYS A 223 17.20 0.96 0.51
C LYS A 223 16.69 -0.20 1.36
N ASN A 224 16.25 0.02 2.61
CA ASN A 224 15.92 -1.08 3.53
C ASN A 224 14.48 -1.10 4.08
N HIS A 225 13.63 -0.12 3.76
CA HIS A 225 12.27 -0.03 4.30
C HIS A 225 11.20 -0.15 3.20
N PHE A 226 11.25 -1.24 2.48
CA PHE A 226 10.30 -1.53 1.40
C PHE A 226 8.84 -1.63 1.87
N GLY A 227 8.59 -2.13 3.08
CA GLY A 227 7.24 -2.29 3.64
C GLY A 227 6.49 -0.97 3.78
N ILE A 228 7.11 0.06 4.39
CA ILE A 228 6.48 1.37 4.60
C ILE A 228 6.20 2.06 3.26
N LYS A 229 7.14 2.01 2.32
CA LYS A 229 6.94 2.55 0.97
C LYS A 229 5.82 1.83 0.23
N GLY A 230 5.74 0.52 0.36
CA GLY A 230 4.68 -0.30 -0.21
C GLY A 230 3.31 0.08 0.35
N MET A 231 3.20 0.24 1.66
CA MET A 231 1.98 0.69 2.33
C MET A 231 1.55 2.08 1.85
N LYS A 232 2.47 3.05 1.83
CA LYS A 232 2.18 4.40 1.33
C LYS A 232 1.69 4.37 -0.11
N LYS A 233 2.36 3.62 -0.99
CA LYS A 233 1.96 3.53 -2.39
C LYS A 233 0.60 2.88 -2.59
N ARG A 234 0.24 1.87 -1.79
CA ARG A 234 -1.10 1.29 -1.78
C ARG A 234 -2.16 2.30 -1.34
N ALA A 235 -1.85 3.10 -0.33
CA ALA A 235 -2.73 4.19 0.10
C ALA A 235 -2.91 5.24 -1.01
N ASP A 236 -1.82 5.66 -1.65
CA ASP A 236 -1.86 6.62 -2.77
C ASP A 236 -2.70 6.11 -3.95
N LEU A 237 -2.63 4.79 -4.26
CA LEU A 237 -3.42 4.16 -5.34
C LEU A 237 -4.93 4.27 -5.13
N ILE A 238 -5.38 4.22 -3.89
CA ILE A 238 -6.81 4.31 -3.54
C ILE A 238 -7.21 5.70 -3.07
N GLY A 239 -6.33 6.69 -3.18
CA GLY A 239 -6.58 8.07 -2.74
C GLY A 239 -6.76 8.19 -1.21
N ALA A 240 -6.15 7.30 -0.42
CA ALA A 240 -6.19 7.36 1.03
C ALA A 240 -5.02 8.19 1.58
N LYS A 241 -5.27 8.96 2.64
CA LYS A 241 -4.22 9.63 3.42
C LYS A 241 -3.54 8.59 4.31
N PHE A 242 -2.20 8.54 4.29
CA PHE A 242 -1.40 7.59 5.06
C PHE A 242 -0.29 8.31 5.82
N THR A 243 -0.22 8.08 7.12
CA THR A 243 0.84 8.62 7.97
C THR A 243 1.43 7.53 8.85
N VAL A 244 2.75 7.63 9.07
CA VAL A 244 3.50 6.78 10.00
C VAL A 244 4.25 7.70 10.95
N ASN A 245 4.02 7.51 12.24
CA ASN A 245 4.77 8.15 13.30
C ASN A 245 5.47 7.07 14.12
N SER A 246 6.78 7.14 14.25
CA SER A 246 7.54 6.22 15.08
C SER A 246 8.65 6.95 15.79
N ILE A 247 8.84 6.60 17.05
CA ILE A 247 9.89 7.17 17.92
C ILE A 247 10.62 6.01 18.55
N CYS A 248 11.95 6.06 18.55
CA CYS A 248 12.76 5.03 19.19
C CYS A 248 12.41 4.91 20.68
N GLY A 249 11.94 3.74 21.10
CA GLY A 249 11.51 3.43 22.46
C GLY A 249 10.02 3.64 22.74
N ASP A 250 9.25 4.25 21.82
CA ASP A 250 7.82 4.58 22.01
C ASP A 250 6.89 3.87 21.02
N GLY A 251 7.42 2.92 20.24
CA GLY A 251 6.64 2.14 19.27
C GLY A 251 6.36 2.86 17.95
N THR A 252 5.34 2.36 17.23
CA THR A 252 4.95 2.90 15.92
C THR A 252 3.44 3.10 15.86
N GLN A 253 3.05 4.19 15.22
CA GLN A 253 1.65 4.53 14.95
C GLN A 253 1.44 4.71 13.45
N ILE A 254 0.45 4.04 12.91
CA ILE A 254 0.04 4.13 11.51
C ILE A 254 -1.40 4.63 11.49
N SER A 255 -1.65 5.68 10.71
CA SER A 255 -2.99 6.22 10.49
C SER A 255 -3.32 6.20 9.01
N ILE A 256 -4.52 5.72 8.69
CA ILE A 256 -5.04 5.65 7.33
C ILE A 256 -6.42 6.29 7.33
N PHE A 257 -6.65 7.21 6.41
CA PHE A 257 -7.97 7.79 6.18
C PHE A 257 -8.36 7.63 4.73
N LYS A 258 -9.48 6.96 4.48
CA LYS A 258 -10.07 6.81 3.14
C LYS A 258 -11.39 7.56 3.09
N SER A 259 -11.47 8.58 2.24
CA SER A 259 -12.70 9.33 1.99
C SER A 259 -13.78 8.44 1.37
N ALA A 260 -15.03 8.67 1.75
CA ALA A 260 -16.20 8.03 1.14
C ALA A 260 -16.64 8.70 -0.19
N ILE A 261 -15.91 9.75 -0.61
CA ILE A 261 -16.21 10.54 -1.82
C ILE A 261 -15.03 10.44 -2.76
#